data_4cd55da4a6d2177e83141d8885f83e20
#
_entry.id   4cd55da4a6d2177e83141d8885f83e20
#
_cell.length_a   1.000
_cell.length_b   1.000
_cell.length_c   1.000
_cell.angle_alpha   90.00
_cell.angle_beta   90.00
_cell.angle_gamma   90.00
#
_symmetry.space_group_name_H-M   'P 1'
#
loop_
_entity.id
_entity.type
_entity.pdbx_description
1 polymer ?
#
loop_
_entity_poly.entity_id
_entity_poly.type
_entity_poly.pdbx_seq_one_letter_code
_entity_poly.pdbx_strand_id
1 'polypeptide(L)'
;QLAHTASAMGEVASENICGLEAHYCEKTNPTCVYMEPEAASVGLTEEQCKAQGIAYKVGKFSMSANGKALILNGGEGLVKIIAGAEYGEILGMHIIGPRATDLIAEGALALRL
;
A
#
# COMPACT_ATOMS: atom_id res chain seq x y z
N GLN A 1 3.33 11.63 8.61
CA GLN A 1 3.08 11.46 10.06
C GLN A 1 1.83 10.60 10.26
N LEU A 2 2.02 9.31 10.48
CA LEU A 2 0.96 8.31 10.60
C LEU A 2 1.13 7.58 11.94
N ALA A 3 0.03 7.31 12.65
CA ALA A 3 0.06 6.70 13.98
C ALA A 3 0.71 5.30 13.96
N HIS A 4 0.33 4.45 13.02
CA HIS A 4 0.90 3.11 12.87
C HIS A 4 2.39 3.12 12.53
N THR A 5 2.84 4.10 11.75
CA THR A 5 4.28 4.32 11.46
C THR A 5 5.04 4.67 12.75
N ALA A 6 4.49 5.61 13.54
CA ALA A 6 5.10 6.01 14.81
C ALA A 6 5.18 4.84 15.81
N SER A 7 4.13 4.01 15.87
CA SER A 7 4.13 2.80 16.72
C SER A 7 5.22 1.83 16.30
N ALA A 8 5.29 1.48 15.01
CA ALA A 8 6.32 0.55 14.51
C ALA A 8 7.75 1.08 14.72
N MET A 9 7.97 2.37 14.50
CA MET A 9 9.27 3.01 14.77
C MET A 9 9.61 3.03 16.26
N GLY A 10 8.62 3.20 17.14
CA GLY A 10 8.77 3.14 18.57
C GLY A 10 9.16 1.75 19.07
N GLU A 11 8.55 0.70 18.54
CA GLU A 11 8.90 -0.69 18.82
C GLU A 11 10.35 -0.98 18.42
N VAL A 12 10.73 -0.67 17.18
CA VAL A 12 12.09 -0.85 16.67
C VAL A 12 13.12 -0.07 17.52
N ALA A 13 12.82 1.17 17.91
CA ALA A 13 13.68 1.95 18.76
C ALA A 13 13.88 1.30 20.14
N SER A 14 12.78 0.81 20.74
CA SER A 14 12.83 0.14 22.05
C SER A 14 13.63 -1.16 22.01
N GLU A 15 13.44 -1.96 20.96
CA GLU A 15 14.18 -3.21 20.74
C GLU A 15 15.69 -2.94 20.59
N ASN A 16 16.07 -1.94 19.80
CA ASN A 16 17.48 -1.56 19.64
C ASN A 16 18.10 -1.03 20.93
N ILE A 17 17.35 -0.27 21.76
CA ILE A 17 17.83 0.17 23.08
C ILE A 17 18.08 -1.04 24.01
N CYS A 18 17.25 -2.08 23.89
CA CYS A 18 17.43 -3.32 24.65
C CYS A 18 18.51 -4.25 24.09
N GLY A 19 19.24 -3.84 23.05
CA GLY A 19 20.33 -4.61 22.45
C GLY A 19 19.90 -5.66 21.43
N LEU A 20 18.63 -5.60 20.98
CA LEU A 20 18.15 -6.41 19.85
C LEU A 20 18.48 -5.69 18.53
N GLU A 21 18.68 -6.45 17.47
CA GLU A 21 18.88 -5.88 16.14
C GLU A 21 17.52 -5.84 15.39
N ALA A 22 16.86 -4.69 15.45
CA ALA A 22 15.55 -4.48 14.81
C ALA A 22 15.62 -3.41 13.72
N HIS A 23 14.92 -3.64 12.62
CA HIS A 23 14.89 -2.74 11.47
C HIS A 23 13.45 -2.37 11.07
N TYR A 24 13.25 -1.09 10.83
CA TYR A 24 11.99 -0.59 10.27
C TYR A 24 12.00 -0.69 8.73
N CYS A 25 10.97 -1.31 8.16
CA CYS A 25 10.81 -1.43 6.72
C CYS A 25 9.80 -0.42 6.18
N GLU A 26 10.29 0.68 5.62
CA GLU A 26 9.42 1.73 5.04
C GLU A 26 8.62 1.23 3.82
N LYS A 27 9.18 0.32 3.03
CA LYS A 27 8.57 -0.18 1.78
C LYS A 27 7.22 -0.89 2.00
N THR A 28 7.04 -1.50 3.16
CA THR A 28 5.81 -2.23 3.51
C THR A 28 4.91 -1.47 4.47
N ASN A 29 5.23 -0.20 4.74
CA ASN A 29 4.42 0.65 5.60
C ASN A 29 3.37 1.39 4.76
N PRO A 30 2.06 1.14 4.97
CA PRO A 30 1.03 1.78 4.18
C PRO A 30 0.82 3.25 4.58
N THR A 31 0.47 4.06 3.61
CA THR A 31 -0.05 5.41 3.82
C THR A 31 -1.56 5.37 3.68
N CYS A 32 -2.28 5.91 4.67
CA CYS A 32 -3.73 5.93 4.73
C CYS A 32 -4.23 7.37 4.88
N VAL A 33 -5.20 7.73 4.05
CA VAL A 33 -5.88 9.03 4.10
C VAL A 33 -7.37 8.79 4.34
N TYR A 34 -7.83 9.19 5.50
CA TYR A 34 -9.21 9.02 5.97
C TYR A 34 -10.07 10.19 5.48
N MET A 35 -10.60 10.05 4.30
CA MET A 35 -11.49 11.03 3.64
C MET A 35 -12.63 10.28 2.93
N GLU A 36 -13.50 10.96 2.20
CA GLU A 36 -14.54 10.36 1.37
C GLU A 36 -14.33 10.76 -0.10
N PRO A 37 -14.00 9.81 -0.99
CA PRO A 37 -13.64 8.43 -0.73
C PRO A 37 -12.26 8.29 -0.06
N GLU A 38 -12.02 7.20 0.69
CA GLU A 38 -10.72 6.91 1.29
C GLU A 38 -9.63 6.69 0.23
N ALA A 39 -8.39 7.01 0.59
CA ALA A 39 -7.23 6.67 -0.23
C ALA A 39 -6.14 5.98 0.61
N ALA A 40 -5.52 4.97 0.03
CA ALA A 40 -4.42 4.26 0.68
C ALA A 40 -3.39 3.78 -0.36
N SER A 41 -2.14 3.69 0.06
CA SER A 41 -1.06 3.26 -0.81
C SER A 41 0.04 2.55 -0.02
N VAL A 42 0.73 1.60 -0.65
CA VAL A 42 1.91 0.94 -0.11
C VAL A 42 2.86 0.60 -1.26
N GLY A 43 4.16 0.63 -1.01
CA GLY A 43 5.20 0.35 -1.99
C GLY A 43 5.44 1.48 -2.99
N LEU A 44 5.97 1.14 -4.15
CA LEU A 44 6.42 2.10 -5.16
C LEU A 44 5.27 2.65 -6.01
N THR A 45 5.39 3.91 -6.40
CA THR A 45 4.56 4.52 -7.46
C THR A 45 5.19 4.28 -8.85
N GLU A 46 4.41 4.48 -9.90
CA GLU A 46 4.93 4.43 -11.28
C GLU A 46 6.06 5.43 -11.51
N GLU A 47 5.96 6.62 -10.90
CA GLU A 47 6.99 7.67 -11.00
C GLU A 47 8.29 7.23 -10.33
N GLN A 48 8.19 6.59 -9.16
CA GLN A 48 9.34 6.04 -8.46
C GLN A 48 9.98 4.88 -9.23
N CYS A 49 9.18 3.99 -9.81
CA CYS A 49 9.70 2.92 -10.66
C CYS A 49 10.46 3.48 -11.86
N LYS A 50 9.91 4.50 -12.54
CA LYS A 50 10.58 5.19 -13.65
C LYS A 50 11.88 5.84 -13.23
N ALA A 51 11.87 6.56 -12.11
CA ALA A 51 13.05 7.25 -11.57
C ALA A 51 14.19 6.28 -11.20
N GLN A 52 13.82 5.07 -10.74
CA GLN A 52 14.77 4.02 -10.36
C GLN A 52 15.14 3.08 -11.53
N GLY A 53 14.59 3.29 -12.73
CA GLY A 53 14.84 2.43 -13.89
C GLY A 53 14.28 1.01 -13.76
N ILE A 54 13.29 0.81 -12.90
CA ILE A 54 12.65 -0.50 -12.69
C ILE A 54 11.64 -0.75 -13.80
N ALA A 55 11.78 -1.87 -14.51
CA ALA A 55 10.79 -2.31 -15.50
C ALA A 55 9.55 -2.86 -14.78
N TYR A 56 8.36 -2.34 -15.10
CA TYR A 56 7.12 -2.68 -14.41
C TYR A 56 5.93 -2.84 -15.35
N LYS A 57 4.89 -3.49 -14.85
CA LYS A 57 3.55 -3.60 -15.45
C LYS A 57 2.54 -2.99 -14.49
N VAL A 58 1.43 -2.48 -15.02
CA VAL A 58 0.36 -1.87 -14.22
C VAL A 58 -0.95 -2.60 -14.48
N GLY A 59 -1.56 -3.10 -13.41
CA GLY A 59 -2.94 -3.58 -13.39
C GLY A 59 -3.85 -2.55 -12.74
N LYS A 60 -5.03 -2.33 -13.31
CA LYS A 60 -6.07 -1.45 -12.77
C LYS A 60 -7.40 -2.16 -12.73
N PHE A 61 -8.12 -1.98 -11.62
CA PHE A 61 -9.48 -2.50 -11.44
C PHE A 61 -10.39 -1.38 -10.97
N SER A 62 -11.46 -1.10 -11.73
CA SER A 62 -12.46 -0.11 -11.34
C SER A 62 -13.39 -0.68 -10.27
N MET A 63 -13.63 0.07 -9.21
CA MET A 63 -14.59 -0.31 -8.17
C MET A 63 -16.03 -0.44 -8.68
N SER A 64 -16.35 0.13 -9.82
CA SER A 64 -17.67 -0.04 -10.48
C SER A 64 -17.96 -1.48 -10.89
N ALA A 65 -16.94 -2.34 -10.99
CA ALA A 65 -17.09 -3.76 -11.24
C ALA A 65 -17.18 -4.61 -9.95
N ASN A 66 -17.17 -3.98 -8.79
CA ASN A 66 -17.25 -4.66 -7.49
C ASN A 66 -18.61 -4.44 -6.84
N GLY A 67 -19.38 -5.52 -6.62
CA GLY A 67 -20.74 -5.43 -6.08
C GLY A 67 -20.81 -4.77 -4.70
N LYS A 68 -19.81 -4.97 -3.83
CA LYS A 68 -19.77 -4.34 -2.51
C LYS A 68 -19.49 -2.84 -2.61
N ALA A 69 -18.62 -2.43 -3.51
CA ALA A 69 -18.35 -1.00 -3.74
C ALA A 69 -19.58 -0.29 -4.32
N LEU A 70 -20.34 -0.94 -5.23
CA LEU A 70 -21.61 -0.42 -5.74
C LEU A 70 -22.61 -0.13 -4.62
N ILE A 71 -22.69 -1.03 -3.62
CA ILE A 71 -23.58 -0.85 -2.47
C ILE A 71 -23.12 0.29 -1.57
N LEU A 72 -21.81 0.46 -1.38
CA LEU A 72 -21.25 1.42 -0.42
C LEU A 72 -21.25 2.86 -0.94
N ASN A 73 -20.85 3.08 -2.19
CA ASN A 73 -20.68 4.42 -2.74
C ASN A 73 -20.99 4.54 -4.25
N GLY A 74 -21.77 3.62 -4.80
CA GLY A 74 -22.06 3.61 -6.25
C GLY A 74 -20.93 3.10 -7.13
N GLY A 75 -19.89 2.50 -6.54
CA GLY A 75 -18.77 1.94 -7.29
C GLY A 75 -17.69 2.96 -7.68
N GLU A 76 -17.64 4.11 -7.03
CA GLU A 76 -16.57 5.08 -7.23
C GLU A 76 -15.27 4.56 -6.63
N GLY A 77 -14.22 4.58 -7.43
CA GLY A 77 -12.89 4.19 -6.97
C GLY A 77 -12.10 3.30 -7.92
N LEU A 78 -10.87 3.04 -7.55
CA LEU A 78 -9.90 2.32 -8.35
C LEU A 78 -8.91 1.58 -7.45
N VAL A 79 -8.58 0.36 -7.82
CA VAL A 79 -7.39 -0.35 -7.32
C VAL A 79 -6.34 -0.35 -8.43
N LYS A 80 -5.12 0.03 -8.11
CA LYS A 80 -3.97 -0.03 -9.01
C LYS A 80 -2.87 -0.85 -8.37
N ILE A 81 -2.35 -1.84 -9.10
CA ILE A 81 -1.22 -2.66 -8.71
C ILE A 81 -0.09 -2.42 -9.68
N ILE A 82 1.11 -2.24 -9.16
CA ILE A 82 2.36 -2.16 -9.90
C ILE A 82 3.14 -3.45 -9.62
N ALA A 83 3.49 -4.16 -10.65
CA ALA A 83 4.24 -5.41 -10.56
C ALA A 83 5.51 -5.35 -11.41
N GLY A 84 6.54 -6.07 -11.01
CA GLY A 84 7.76 -6.22 -11.78
C GLY A 84 7.49 -6.84 -13.15
N ALA A 85 8.20 -6.37 -14.17
CA ALA A 85 7.97 -6.83 -15.55
C ALA A 85 8.47 -8.27 -15.78
N GLU A 86 9.50 -8.69 -15.06
CA GLU A 86 10.17 -9.97 -15.23
C GLU A 86 9.53 -11.08 -14.39
N TYR A 87 9.45 -10.92 -13.09
CA TYR A 87 8.99 -11.97 -12.17
C TYR A 87 7.55 -11.78 -11.70
N GLY A 88 6.95 -10.60 -11.93
CA GLY A 88 5.57 -10.32 -11.54
C GLY A 88 5.37 -10.04 -10.04
N GLU A 89 6.46 -9.84 -9.30
CA GLU A 89 6.41 -9.46 -7.88
C GLU A 89 5.68 -8.13 -7.70
N ILE A 90 4.93 -7.97 -6.60
CA ILE A 90 4.23 -6.72 -6.31
C ILE A 90 5.24 -5.68 -5.86
N LEU A 91 5.29 -4.55 -6.57
CA LEU A 91 6.12 -3.39 -6.26
C LEU A 91 5.35 -2.30 -5.52
N GLY A 92 4.06 -2.20 -5.75
CA GLY A 92 3.21 -1.23 -5.10
C GLY A 92 1.73 -1.47 -5.33
N MET A 93 0.90 -1.01 -4.39
CA MET A 93 -0.56 -1.04 -4.47
C MET A 93 -1.14 0.31 -4.02
N HIS A 94 -2.10 0.81 -4.79
CA HIS A 94 -2.73 2.09 -4.56
C HIS A 94 -4.24 1.93 -4.73
N ILE A 95 -4.99 2.37 -3.75
CA ILE A 95 -6.45 2.24 -3.70
C ILE A 95 -7.06 3.61 -3.43
N ILE A 96 -8.09 3.95 -4.17
CA ILE A 96 -9.02 5.02 -3.82
C ILE A 96 -10.44 4.44 -3.89
N GLY A 97 -11.22 4.63 -2.85
CA GLY A 97 -12.58 4.09 -2.77
C GLY A 97 -12.97 3.67 -1.36
N PRO A 98 -14.16 3.04 -1.22
CA PRO A 98 -14.67 2.66 0.10
C PRO A 98 -13.74 1.64 0.77
N ARG A 99 -13.41 1.90 2.03
CA ARG A 99 -12.56 1.05 2.87
C ARG A 99 -11.15 0.82 2.31
N ALA A 100 -10.61 1.76 1.53
CA ALA A 100 -9.25 1.66 1.01
C ALA A 100 -8.21 1.49 2.13
N THR A 101 -8.42 2.15 3.27
CA THR A 101 -7.53 2.11 4.44
C THR A 101 -7.51 0.75 5.15
N ASP A 102 -8.58 -0.04 5.05
CA ASP A 102 -8.62 -1.42 5.53
C ASP A 102 -7.97 -2.37 4.49
N LEU A 103 -8.37 -2.22 3.22
CA LEU A 103 -7.95 -3.11 2.13
C LEU A 103 -6.45 -3.06 1.85
N ILE A 104 -5.79 -1.94 2.10
CA ILE A 104 -4.35 -1.77 1.82
C ILE A 104 -3.47 -2.73 2.64
N ALA A 105 -3.96 -3.25 3.75
CA ALA A 105 -3.24 -4.22 4.57
C ALA A 105 -2.89 -5.50 3.81
N GLU A 106 -3.78 -5.95 2.90
CA GLU A 106 -3.52 -7.09 2.01
C GLU A 106 -2.35 -6.80 1.06
N GLY A 107 -2.30 -5.60 0.48
CA GLY A 107 -1.19 -5.14 -0.35
C GLY A 107 0.13 -5.06 0.41
N ALA A 108 0.11 -4.56 1.65
CA ALA A 108 1.29 -4.50 2.51
C ALA A 108 1.83 -5.90 2.85
N LEU A 109 0.93 -6.86 3.11
CA LEU A 109 1.31 -8.27 3.32
C LEU A 109 1.92 -8.87 2.05
N ALA A 110 1.28 -8.67 0.89
CA ALA A 110 1.76 -9.21 -0.37
C ALA A 110 3.13 -8.67 -0.79
N LEU A 111 3.46 -7.41 -0.45
CA LEU A 111 4.80 -6.85 -0.68
C LEU A 111 5.88 -7.48 0.23
N ARG A 112 5.49 -8.11 1.33
CA ARG A 112 6.42 -8.68 2.30
C ARG A 112 6.71 -10.16 2.06
N LEU A 113 5.85 -10.85 1.32
CA LEU A 113 5.97 -12.27 0.97
C LEU A 113 6.82 -12.49 -0.28
#